data_385c3fe3e6d4a82ba555f17c7c71813f
#
_entry.id   385c3fe3e6d4a82ba555f17c7c71813f
#
_cell.length_a   1.000
_cell.length_b   1.000
_cell.length_c   1.000
_cell.angle_alpha   90.00
_cell.angle_beta   90.00
_cell.angle_gamma   90.00
#
_symmetry.space_group_name_H-M   'P 1'
#
loop_
_entity.id
_entity.type
_entity.pdbx_description
1 polymer ?
#
loop_
_entity_poly.entity_id
_entity_poly.type
_entity_poly.pdbx_seq_one_letter_code
_entity_poly.pdbx_strand_id
1 'polypeptide(L)'
;MKKIMFNDKYGLTQAVLEGRKTQTRRIADTAGRLRDITVRQALEEVNKGRACLFDEGRPLALSAYKLGETIAIAQKYADLAYEGEFFRLLGKVIFEKGCHNKMFVKADFMPHRIRITHIRVERLQDISEEDCIAEGVWRDDNVGLEGTTYWYHGLANSSFRTPQQAYASLIDRISGKGTWESNPYVFVYDFELID
;
A
#
# COMPACT_ATOMS: atom_id res chain seq x y z
N MET A 1 1.56 -17.32 -4.87
CA MET A 1 1.91 -15.88 -5.00
C MET A 1 1.43 -15.11 -3.78
N LYS A 2 2.10 -14.01 -3.38
CA LYS A 2 1.60 -13.09 -2.34
C LYS A 2 0.54 -12.16 -2.93
N LYS A 3 -0.25 -11.55 -2.07
CA LYS A 3 -1.20 -10.49 -2.43
C LYS A 3 -1.01 -9.27 -1.56
N ILE A 4 -1.35 -8.10 -2.10
CA ILE A 4 -1.38 -6.82 -1.40
C ILE A 4 -2.81 -6.27 -1.39
N MET A 5 -3.21 -5.67 -0.29
CA MET A 5 -4.52 -5.02 -0.15
C MET A 5 -4.34 -3.51 -0.05
N PHE A 6 -5.07 -2.79 -0.88
CA PHE A 6 -5.24 -1.35 -0.78
C PHE A 6 -6.64 -1.04 -0.24
N ASN A 7 -6.84 0.11 0.35
CA ASN A 7 -8.12 0.45 0.99
C ASN A 7 -9.14 0.97 -0.04
N ASP A 8 -10.23 0.21 -0.27
CA ASP A 8 -11.25 0.55 -1.25
C ASP A 8 -12.10 1.76 -0.83
N LYS A 9 -12.31 1.95 0.49
CA LYS A 9 -13.07 3.09 1.01
C LYS A 9 -12.46 4.43 0.60
N TYR A 10 -11.14 4.46 0.44
CA TYR A 10 -10.39 5.64 0.03
C TYR A 10 -9.92 5.56 -1.43
N GLY A 11 -10.50 4.67 -2.24
CA GLY A 11 -10.23 4.54 -3.66
C GLY A 11 -8.81 4.12 -4.01
N LEU A 12 -8.03 3.59 -3.03
CA LEU A 12 -6.61 3.30 -3.24
C LEU A 12 -6.38 2.11 -4.17
N THR A 13 -7.27 1.11 -4.20
CA THR A 13 -7.19 0.02 -5.18
C THR A 13 -7.36 0.57 -6.58
N GLN A 14 -8.38 1.40 -6.80
CA GLN A 14 -8.64 2.02 -8.09
C GLN A 14 -7.48 2.94 -8.52
N ALA A 15 -6.90 3.69 -7.59
CA ALA A 15 -5.74 4.54 -7.86
C ALA A 15 -4.52 3.74 -8.36
N VAL A 16 -4.32 2.51 -7.87
CA VAL A 16 -3.26 1.61 -8.38
C VAL A 16 -3.60 1.14 -9.79
N LEU A 17 -4.84 0.69 -10.04
CA LEU A 17 -5.26 0.20 -11.34
C LEU A 17 -5.22 1.29 -12.43
N GLU A 18 -5.41 2.55 -12.05
CA GLU A 18 -5.27 3.72 -12.91
C GLU A 18 -3.82 4.22 -13.06
N GLY A 19 -2.86 3.60 -12.40
CA GLY A 19 -1.45 4.01 -12.42
C GLY A 19 -1.13 5.30 -11.65
N ARG A 20 -2.10 5.89 -10.94
CA ARG A 20 -1.90 7.11 -10.14
C ARG A 20 -1.16 6.83 -8.83
N LYS A 21 -1.46 5.69 -8.20
CA LYS A 21 -0.76 5.26 -7.00
C LYS A 21 0.32 4.26 -7.38
N THR A 22 1.56 4.68 -7.21
CA THR A 22 2.77 3.92 -7.57
C THR A 22 3.66 3.61 -6.37
N GLN A 23 3.23 4.03 -5.17
CA GLN A 23 3.98 3.84 -3.93
C GLN A 23 3.06 3.43 -2.80
N THR A 24 3.57 2.70 -1.82
CA THR A 24 2.82 2.38 -0.59
C THR A 24 3.76 2.27 0.62
N ARG A 25 3.36 2.92 1.71
CA ARG A 25 4.01 2.81 3.02
C ARG A 25 3.33 1.76 3.88
N ARG A 26 4.13 0.96 4.55
CA ARG A 26 3.68 -0.02 5.53
C ARG A 26 4.46 0.16 6.82
N ILE A 27 3.77 0.34 7.93
CA ILE A 27 4.40 0.49 9.25
C ILE A 27 5.30 -0.71 9.50
N ALA A 28 6.53 -0.44 9.90
CA ALA A 28 7.48 -1.46 10.27
C ALA A 28 7.02 -2.07 11.60
N ASP A 29 6.63 -3.33 11.57
CA ASP A 29 6.24 -4.06 12.79
C ASP A 29 7.50 -4.41 13.60
N THR A 30 7.81 -3.56 14.56
CA THR A 30 8.95 -3.74 15.48
C THR A 30 8.57 -4.54 16.72
N ALA A 31 7.29 -4.83 16.93
CA ALA A 31 6.79 -5.32 18.21
C ALA A 31 6.89 -6.84 18.38
N GLY A 32 7.11 -7.63 17.33
CA GLY A 32 6.90 -9.05 17.56
C GLY A 32 7.63 -10.08 16.72
N ARG A 33 8.05 -9.76 15.51
CA ARG A 33 8.44 -10.80 14.55
C ARG A 33 9.94 -11.08 14.43
N LEU A 34 10.81 -10.23 14.96
CA LEU A 34 12.26 -10.37 14.78
C LEU A 34 13.05 -10.58 16.08
N ARG A 35 12.39 -10.87 17.21
CA ARG A 35 13.11 -11.14 18.49
C ARG A 35 14.11 -12.28 18.39
N ASP A 36 13.92 -13.18 17.41
CA ASP A 36 14.71 -14.39 17.25
C ASP A 36 15.57 -14.40 15.98
N ILE A 37 15.60 -13.31 15.19
CA ILE A 37 16.42 -13.24 13.98
C ILE A 37 17.80 -12.69 14.32
N THR A 38 18.83 -13.46 14.02
CA THR A 38 20.21 -13.01 14.14
C THR A 38 20.57 -12.01 13.05
N VAL A 39 21.59 -11.17 13.29
CA VAL A 39 22.12 -10.24 12.28
C VAL A 39 22.48 -10.96 10.97
N ARG A 40 23.09 -12.15 11.07
CA ARG A 40 23.42 -12.97 9.90
C ARG A 40 22.20 -13.34 9.07
N GLN A 41 21.14 -13.82 9.72
CA GLN A 41 19.88 -14.16 9.03
C GLN A 41 19.21 -12.94 8.40
N ALA A 42 19.26 -11.78 9.08
CA ALA A 42 18.74 -10.53 8.52
C ALA A 42 19.52 -10.12 7.26
N LEU A 43 20.86 -10.21 7.28
CA LEU A 43 21.70 -9.92 6.12
C LEU A 43 21.45 -10.91 4.97
N GLU A 44 21.22 -12.18 5.25
CA GLU A 44 20.83 -13.15 4.23
C GLU A 44 19.50 -12.79 3.55
N GLU A 45 18.52 -12.26 4.30
CA GLU A 45 17.25 -11.78 3.72
C GLU A 45 17.43 -10.48 2.91
N VAL A 46 18.32 -9.58 3.36
CA VAL A 46 18.68 -8.38 2.59
C VAL A 46 19.32 -8.77 1.25
N ASN A 47 20.21 -9.75 1.25
CA ASN A 47 20.82 -10.27 0.00
C ASN A 47 19.79 -10.92 -0.94
N LYS A 48 18.64 -11.34 -0.41
CA LYS A 48 17.51 -11.86 -1.20
C LYS A 48 16.53 -10.74 -1.65
N GLY A 49 16.92 -9.47 -1.48
CA GLY A 49 16.15 -8.30 -1.94
C GLY A 49 15.14 -7.75 -0.94
N ARG A 50 15.21 -8.11 0.35
CA ARG A 50 14.42 -7.46 1.41
C ARG A 50 15.14 -6.22 1.95
N ALA A 51 14.37 -5.24 2.44
CA ALA A 51 14.90 -4.19 3.31
C ALA A 51 14.81 -4.64 4.78
N CYS A 52 15.78 -4.23 5.58
CA CYS A 52 15.82 -4.47 7.02
C CYS A 52 15.99 -3.14 7.76
N LEU A 53 15.16 -2.91 8.77
CA LEU A 53 15.36 -1.85 9.75
C LEU A 53 16.29 -2.38 10.84
N PHE A 54 17.39 -1.66 11.09
CA PHE A 54 18.32 -1.94 12.19
C PHE A 54 18.26 -0.81 13.23
N ASP A 55 18.46 -1.16 14.48
CA ASP A 55 18.67 -0.25 15.59
C ASP A 55 19.86 -0.77 16.42
N GLU A 56 20.85 0.10 16.65
CA GLU A 56 22.09 -0.26 17.35
C GLU A 56 22.73 -1.58 16.87
N GLY A 57 22.67 -1.84 15.57
CA GLY A 57 23.18 -3.07 14.95
C GLY A 57 22.31 -4.32 15.14
N ARG A 58 21.11 -4.18 15.71
CA ARG A 58 20.14 -5.28 15.86
C ARG A 58 19.04 -5.16 14.81
N PRO A 59 18.65 -6.26 14.14
CA PRO A 59 17.54 -6.23 13.20
C PRO A 59 16.21 -6.08 13.97
N LEU A 60 15.43 -5.02 13.63
CA LEU A 60 14.13 -4.77 14.24
C LEU A 60 12.97 -5.24 13.38
N ALA A 61 13.03 -5.01 12.08
CA ALA A 61 11.97 -5.38 11.16
C ALA A 61 12.51 -5.69 9.76
N LEU A 62 11.85 -6.62 9.07
CA LEU A 62 12.10 -6.97 7.68
C LEU A 62 10.91 -6.59 6.80
N SER A 63 11.19 -6.08 5.60
CA SER A 63 10.15 -5.79 4.62
C SER A 63 9.33 -7.04 4.28
N ALA A 64 8.02 -6.86 4.10
CA ALA A 64 7.11 -7.96 3.75
C ALA A 64 7.36 -8.47 2.33
N TYR A 65 7.76 -7.57 1.44
CA TYR A 65 8.01 -7.84 0.02
C TYR A 65 9.49 -7.69 -0.31
N LYS A 66 9.89 -8.22 -1.46
CA LYS A 66 11.25 -8.21 -1.99
C LYS A 66 11.33 -7.32 -3.22
N LEU A 67 12.50 -6.78 -3.49
CA LEU A 67 12.81 -6.12 -4.76
C LEU A 67 12.56 -7.10 -5.93
N GLY A 68 11.88 -6.64 -6.96
CA GLY A 68 11.50 -7.43 -8.13
C GLY A 68 10.36 -8.44 -7.90
N GLU A 69 9.81 -8.53 -6.67
CA GLU A 69 8.71 -9.47 -6.39
C GLU A 69 7.43 -9.02 -7.09
N THR A 70 6.79 -9.97 -7.79
CA THR A 70 5.46 -9.78 -8.38
C THR A 70 4.39 -10.17 -7.36
N ILE A 71 3.42 -9.28 -7.15
CA ILE A 71 2.40 -9.38 -6.09
C ILE A 71 1.03 -9.12 -6.70
N ALA A 72 0.06 -9.96 -6.40
CA ALA A 72 -1.32 -9.78 -6.84
C ALA A 72 -2.03 -8.65 -6.09
N ILE A 73 -2.78 -7.81 -6.79
CA ILE A 73 -3.67 -6.82 -6.18
C ILE A 73 -4.94 -7.52 -5.74
N ALA A 74 -5.19 -7.52 -4.44
CA ALA A 74 -6.39 -8.16 -3.91
C ALA A 74 -7.64 -7.32 -4.23
N GLN A 75 -8.55 -7.90 -5.00
CA GLN A 75 -9.87 -7.36 -5.34
C GLN A 75 -10.94 -8.35 -4.89
N LYS A 76 -12.14 -7.89 -4.54
CA LYS A 76 -13.24 -8.80 -4.25
C LYS A 76 -13.63 -9.53 -5.53
N TYR A 77 -14.01 -10.78 -5.43
CA TYR A 77 -14.48 -11.52 -6.60
C TYR A 77 -15.73 -10.90 -7.24
N ALA A 78 -16.60 -10.26 -6.42
CA ALA A 78 -17.75 -9.55 -6.93
C ALA A 78 -17.38 -8.36 -7.84
N ASP A 79 -16.27 -7.66 -7.54
CA ASP A 79 -15.80 -6.52 -8.33
C ASP A 79 -15.24 -6.99 -9.69
N LEU A 80 -14.73 -8.24 -9.77
CA LEU A 80 -14.16 -8.84 -10.98
C LEU A 80 -15.21 -9.52 -11.87
N ALA A 81 -16.45 -9.69 -11.39
CA ALA A 81 -17.51 -10.40 -12.08
C ALA A 81 -17.94 -9.77 -13.42
N TYR A 82 -17.59 -8.51 -13.65
CA TYR A 82 -17.91 -7.77 -14.88
C TYR A 82 -16.84 -7.90 -15.98
N GLU A 83 -15.68 -8.50 -15.70
CA GLU A 83 -14.58 -8.66 -16.65
C GLU A 83 -14.66 -10.05 -17.34
N GLY A 84 -15.68 -10.29 -18.11
CA GLY A 84 -15.95 -11.35 -19.11
C GLY A 84 -15.43 -12.78 -18.92
N GLU A 85 -14.16 -13.00 -18.72
CA GLU A 85 -13.54 -14.33 -18.57
C GLU A 85 -13.67 -14.89 -17.14
N PHE A 86 -13.83 -14.03 -16.17
CA PHE A 86 -13.94 -14.39 -14.76
C PHE A 86 -15.26 -15.10 -14.43
N PHE A 87 -16.30 -14.88 -15.22
CA PHE A 87 -17.62 -15.51 -15.06
C PHE A 87 -17.57 -17.06 -15.11
N ARG A 88 -16.63 -17.63 -15.85
CA ARG A 88 -16.47 -19.10 -15.94
C ARG A 88 -15.84 -19.71 -14.68
N LEU A 89 -14.98 -18.96 -14.00
CA LEU A 89 -14.39 -19.35 -12.72
C LEU A 89 -15.34 -19.09 -11.55
N LEU A 90 -16.20 -18.08 -11.65
CA LEU A 90 -17.16 -17.65 -10.62
C LEU A 90 -18.23 -18.68 -10.29
N GLY A 91 -18.61 -19.57 -11.17
CA GLY A 91 -19.60 -20.62 -10.86
C GLY A 91 -19.27 -21.47 -9.63
N LYS A 92 -18.00 -21.47 -9.20
CA LYS A 92 -17.54 -22.12 -7.96
C LYS A 92 -17.26 -21.15 -6.81
N VAL A 93 -17.18 -19.83 -7.07
CA VAL A 93 -16.61 -18.84 -6.14
C VAL A 93 -17.67 -17.89 -5.54
N ILE A 94 -18.88 -17.85 -6.11
CA ILE A 94 -19.96 -16.93 -5.68
C ILE A 94 -20.33 -17.09 -4.19
N PHE A 95 -20.13 -18.27 -3.62
CA PHE A 95 -20.40 -18.56 -2.22
C PHE A 95 -19.16 -18.50 -1.32
N GLU A 96 -17.98 -18.20 -1.85
CA GLU A 96 -16.77 -18.08 -1.05
C GLU A 96 -16.71 -16.72 -0.34
N LYS A 97 -16.08 -16.70 0.84
CA LYS A 97 -15.87 -15.46 1.63
C LYS A 97 -15.16 -14.36 0.84
N GLY A 98 -14.36 -14.72 -0.15
CA GLY A 98 -13.66 -13.81 -1.07
C GLY A 98 -14.57 -13.01 -2.00
N CYS A 99 -15.85 -13.42 -2.17
CA CYS A 99 -16.80 -12.68 -3.00
C CYS A 99 -17.02 -11.25 -2.50
N HIS A 100 -17.14 -11.07 -1.19
CA HIS A 100 -17.41 -9.77 -0.56
C HIS A 100 -16.26 -9.23 0.30
N ASN A 101 -15.21 -10.03 0.53
CA ASN A 101 -14.08 -9.64 1.36
C ASN A 101 -12.76 -10.08 0.72
N LYS A 102 -12.00 -9.10 0.22
CA LYS A 102 -10.72 -9.33 -0.44
C LYS A 102 -9.62 -9.94 0.45
N MET A 103 -9.83 -9.98 1.77
CA MET A 103 -8.93 -10.72 2.67
C MET A 103 -8.90 -12.22 2.34
N PHE A 104 -9.99 -12.78 1.86
CA PHE A 104 -10.14 -14.22 1.58
C PHE A 104 -9.93 -14.61 0.11
N VAL A 105 -9.62 -13.64 -0.78
CA VAL A 105 -9.35 -13.97 -2.19
C VAL A 105 -8.02 -14.71 -2.34
N LYS A 106 -7.93 -15.56 -3.34
CA LYS A 106 -6.70 -16.25 -3.72
C LYS A 106 -5.90 -15.37 -4.68
N ALA A 107 -4.62 -15.17 -4.38
CA ALA A 107 -3.73 -14.34 -5.19
C ALA A 107 -3.67 -14.77 -6.66
N ASP A 108 -3.70 -16.09 -6.90
CA ASP A 108 -3.57 -16.66 -8.25
C ASP A 108 -4.79 -16.40 -9.14
N PHE A 109 -5.92 -15.98 -8.54
CA PHE A 109 -7.13 -15.61 -9.26
C PHE A 109 -7.24 -14.11 -9.53
N MET A 110 -6.30 -13.30 -9.04
CA MET A 110 -6.33 -11.87 -9.27
C MET A 110 -5.78 -11.53 -10.66
N PRO A 111 -6.51 -10.73 -11.46
CA PRO A 111 -6.06 -10.38 -12.80
C PRO A 111 -4.89 -9.40 -12.78
N HIS A 112 -4.87 -8.47 -11.83
CA HIS A 112 -3.89 -7.39 -11.81
C HIS A 112 -2.77 -7.66 -10.81
N ARG A 113 -1.56 -7.26 -11.19
CA ARG A 113 -0.33 -7.46 -10.42
C ARG A 113 0.50 -6.21 -10.41
N ILE A 114 1.30 -6.06 -9.36
CA ILE A 114 2.37 -5.06 -9.29
C ILE A 114 3.72 -5.75 -9.16
N ARG A 115 4.76 -5.08 -9.63
CA ARG A 115 6.15 -5.46 -9.40
C ARG A 115 6.79 -4.43 -8.50
N ILE A 116 7.46 -4.87 -7.44
CA ILE A 116 8.20 -3.98 -6.54
C ILE A 116 9.49 -3.53 -7.23
N THR A 117 9.63 -2.23 -7.45
CA THR A 117 10.76 -1.62 -8.15
C THR A 117 11.79 -1.03 -7.21
N HIS A 118 11.39 -0.61 -6.01
CA HIS A 118 12.29 -0.09 -4.97
C HIS A 118 11.73 -0.35 -3.58
N ILE A 119 12.62 -0.48 -2.59
CA ILE A 119 12.25 -0.60 -1.17
C ILE A 119 13.21 0.24 -0.35
N ARG A 120 12.67 1.10 0.51
CA ARG A 120 13.44 1.88 1.48
C ARG A 120 12.77 1.92 2.84
N VAL A 121 13.52 2.33 3.84
CA VAL A 121 13.03 2.55 5.21
C VAL A 121 13.17 4.03 5.54
N GLU A 122 12.12 4.63 6.06
CA GLU A 122 12.12 6.02 6.49
C GLU A 122 11.16 6.23 7.67
N ARG A 123 11.18 7.42 8.26
CA ARG A 123 10.11 7.83 9.17
C ARG A 123 8.86 8.22 8.37
N LEU A 124 7.69 7.99 8.94
CA LEU A 124 6.42 8.27 8.25
C LEU A 124 6.30 9.74 7.80
N GLN A 125 6.79 10.68 8.64
CA GLN A 125 6.71 12.13 8.37
C GLN A 125 7.80 12.64 7.40
N ASP A 126 8.78 11.82 7.04
CA ASP A 126 9.81 12.18 6.05
C ASP A 126 9.28 12.11 4.60
N ILE A 127 7.98 11.84 4.44
CA ILE A 127 7.32 11.75 3.13
C ILE A 127 7.42 13.08 2.37
N SER A 128 7.88 13.03 1.12
CA SER A 128 7.90 14.19 0.22
C SER A 128 6.51 14.53 -0.34
N GLU A 129 6.38 15.68 -0.97
CA GLU A 129 5.13 16.08 -1.65
C GLU A 129 4.80 15.13 -2.82
N GLU A 130 5.81 14.79 -3.61
CA GLU A 130 5.70 13.86 -4.72
C GLU A 130 5.26 12.48 -4.24
N ASP A 131 5.83 12.02 -3.14
CA ASP A 131 5.49 10.74 -2.52
C ASP A 131 4.04 10.71 -2.01
N CYS A 132 3.52 11.82 -1.49
CA CYS A 132 2.10 11.93 -1.11
C CYS A 132 1.18 11.70 -2.32
N ILE A 133 1.54 12.27 -3.46
CA ILE A 133 0.80 12.06 -4.72
C ILE A 133 0.92 10.59 -5.16
N ALA A 134 2.13 10.03 -5.12
CA ALA A 134 2.38 8.63 -5.45
C ALA A 134 1.66 7.65 -4.50
N GLU A 135 1.33 8.07 -3.28
CA GLU A 135 0.48 7.32 -2.34
C GLU A 135 -1.02 7.39 -2.66
N GLY A 136 -1.43 8.23 -3.62
CA GLY A 136 -2.81 8.35 -4.08
C GLY A 136 -3.55 9.59 -3.60
N VAL A 137 -2.85 10.58 -3.05
CA VAL A 137 -3.41 11.92 -2.81
C VAL A 137 -3.64 12.61 -4.15
N TRP A 138 -4.80 13.22 -4.31
CA TRP A 138 -5.13 14.02 -5.47
C TRP A 138 -4.63 15.45 -5.30
N ARG A 139 -4.17 16.01 -6.40
CA ARG A 139 -3.87 17.44 -6.56
C ARG A 139 -4.90 18.05 -7.49
N ASP A 140 -5.47 19.19 -7.08
CA ASP A 140 -6.37 20.00 -7.89
C ASP A 140 -5.84 21.43 -7.99
N ASP A 141 -5.45 21.83 -9.18
CA ASP A 141 -4.90 23.15 -9.47
C ASP A 141 -6.01 24.16 -9.92
N ASN A 142 -7.28 23.72 -9.99
CA ASN A 142 -8.38 24.51 -10.56
C ASN A 142 -9.31 25.15 -9.52
N VAL A 143 -8.93 25.22 -8.26
CA VAL A 143 -9.81 25.70 -7.18
C VAL A 143 -9.80 27.24 -7.08
N GLY A 144 -10.20 27.93 -8.14
CA GLY A 144 -10.51 29.36 -8.13
C GLY A 144 -9.44 30.26 -7.48
N LEU A 145 -9.86 31.16 -6.59
CA LEU A 145 -8.97 32.10 -5.88
C LEU A 145 -8.16 31.46 -4.73
N GLU A 146 -8.43 30.21 -4.38
CA GLU A 146 -7.79 29.54 -3.22
C GLU A 146 -6.47 28.84 -3.57
N GLY A 147 -6.12 28.71 -4.85
CA GLY A 147 -4.92 28.06 -5.32
C GLY A 147 -5.03 26.53 -5.34
N THR A 148 -3.88 25.85 -5.39
CA THR A 148 -3.80 24.38 -5.41
C THR A 148 -4.32 23.77 -4.10
N THR A 149 -5.17 22.76 -4.21
CA THR A 149 -5.67 21.99 -3.07
C THR A 149 -5.39 20.49 -3.24
N TYR A 150 -5.43 19.77 -2.14
CA TYR A 150 -5.14 18.34 -2.08
C TYR A 150 -6.27 17.61 -1.37
N TRP A 151 -6.60 16.41 -1.85
CA TRP A 151 -7.68 15.59 -1.28
C TRP A 151 -7.45 14.11 -1.56
N TYR A 152 -8.28 13.23 -1.00
CA TYR A 152 -8.32 11.80 -1.30
C TYR A 152 -9.78 11.32 -1.34
N HIS A 153 -10.02 10.22 -2.04
CA HIS A 153 -11.37 9.68 -2.20
C HIS A 153 -11.99 9.31 -0.85
N GLY A 154 -13.30 9.55 -0.71
CA GLY A 154 -14.04 9.28 0.54
C GLY A 154 -13.91 10.37 1.61
N LEU A 155 -13.29 11.51 1.26
CA LEU A 155 -13.30 12.72 2.07
C LEU A 155 -14.44 13.61 1.59
N ALA A 156 -15.49 13.77 2.41
CA ALA A 156 -16.62 14.62 2.05
C ALA A 156 -16.24 16.11 2.21
N ASN A 157 -16.31 16.87 1.11
CA ASN A 157 -16.24 18.35 1.07
C ASN A 157 -15.07 18.98 1.83
N SER A 158 -13.94 18.32 1.93
CA SER A 158 -12.75 18.86 2.60
C SER A 158 -11.56 18.75 1.67
N SER A 159 -10.75 19.80 1.64
CA SER A 159 -9.46 19.82 0.96
C SER A 159 -8.38 20.27 1.92
N PHE A 160 -7.15 20.03 1.56
CA PHE A 160 -5.96 20.39 2.34
C PHE A 160 -5.09 21.33 1.53
N ARG A 161 -4.32 22.16 2.22
CA ARG A 161 -3.40 23.12 1.59
C ARG A 161 -2.08 22.48 1.15
N THR A 162 -1.70 21.36 1.79
CA THR A 162 -0.49 20.62 1.44
C THR A 162 -0.79 19.13 1.26
N PRO A 163 -0.04 18.43 0.41
CA PRO A 163 -0.23 16.99 0.22
C PRO A 163 0.09 16.19 1.47
N GLN A 164 1.04 16.66 2.32
CA GLN A 164 1.36 16.03 3.60
C GLN A 164 0.18 16.08 4.57
N GLN A 165 -0.56 17.21 4.64
CA GLN A 165 -1.77 17.30 5.47
C GLN A 165 -2.85 16.31 5.01
N ALA A 166 -3.04 16.18 3.69
CA ALA A 166 -3.96 15.21 3.11
C ALA A 166 -3.53 13.78 3.46
N TYR A 167 -2.24 13.47 3.27
CA TYR A 167 -1.69 12.15 3.59
C TYR A 167 -1.75 11.83 5.09
N ALA A 168 -1.43 12.78 5.97
CA ALA A 168 -1.55 12.63 7.42
C ALA A 168 -2.98 12.26 7.84
N SER A 169 -3.97 12.95 7.28
CA SER A 169 -5.37 12.62 7.51
C SER A 169 -5.74 11.23 6.98
N LEU A 170 -5.23 10.85 5.81
CA LEU A 170 -5.48 9.56 5.19
C LEU A 170 -4.88 8.40 6.02
N ILE A 171 -3.63 8.53 6.44
CA ILE A 171 -2.95 7.46 7.19
C ILE A 171 -3.57 7.23 8.56
N ASP A 172 -3.99 8.30 9.24
CA ASP A 172 -4.70 8.20 10.52
C ASP A 172 -6.05 7.49 10.38
N ARG A 173 -6.73 7.63 9.24
CA ARG A 173 -7.99 6.90 8.95
C ARG A 173 -7.77 5.43 8.59
N ILE A 174 -6.62 5.09 7.99
CA ILE A 174 -6.29 3.72 7.56
C ILE A 174 -5.68 2.91 8.70
N SER A 175 -4.74 3.51 9.44
CA SER A 175 -3.89 2.82 10.41
C SER A 175 -4.25 3.12 11.87
N GLY A 176 -5.18 4.06 12.07
CA GLY A 176 -5.64 4.49 13.40
C GLY A 176 -5.20 5.92 13.73
N LYS A 177 -6.06 6.61 14.48
CA LYS A 177 -5.81 8.00 14.92
C LYS A 177 -4.50 8.08 15.72
N GLY A 178 -3.69 9.09 15.43
CA GLY A 178 -2.39 9.32 16.06
C GLY A 178 -1.23 8.58 15.41
N THR A 179 -1.48 7.81 14.34
CA THR A 179 -0.41 7.14 13.58
C THR A 179 0.57 8.16 13.01
N TRP A 180 0.06 9.26 12.44
CA TRP A 180 0.90 10.34 11.91
C TRP A 180 1.80 10.96 13.01
N GLU A 181 1.22 11.31 14.15
CA GLU A 181 1.96 11.94 15.26
C GLU A 181 3.01 11.01 15.87
N SER A 182 2.74 9.70 15.93
CA SER A 182 3.70 8.73 16.45
C SER A 182 4.93 8.55 15.57
N ASN A 183 4.86 9.04 14.33
CA ASN A 183 5.95 9.04 13.36
C ASN A 183 6.73 7.72 13.31
N PRO A 184 6.07 6.56 13.10
CA PRO A 184 6.73 5.27 13.12
C PRO A 184 7.69 5.12 11.94
N TYR A 185 8.63 4.18 12.02
CA TYR A 185 9.33 3.71 10.83
C TYR A 185 8.38 2.97 9.89
N VAL A 186 8.56 3.19 8.60
CA VAL A 186 7.80 2.55 7.53
C VAL A 186 8.73 1.92 6.50
N PHE A 187 8.28 0.82 5.93
CA PHE A 187 8.81 0.33 4.66
C PHE A 187 8.04 1.00 3.54
N VAL A 188 8.74 1.72 2.68
CA VAL A 188 8.21 2.30 1.45
C VAL A 188 8.48 1.35 0.30
N TYR A 189 7.45 1.02 -0.44
CA TYR A 189 7.53 0.19 -1.63
C TYR A 189 7.11 1.02 -2.82
N ASP A 190 8.04 1.27 -3.73
CA ASP A 190 7.70 1.74 -5.07
C ASP A 190 7.36 0.54 -5.93
N PHE A 191 6.40 0.69 -6.81
CA PHE A 191 5.95 -0.40 -7.67
C PHE A 191 5.41 0.11 -9.01
N GLU A 192 5.41 -0.77 -9.98
CA GLU A 192 4.74 -0.60 -11.26
C GLU A 192 3.60 -1.60 -11.41
N LEU A 193 2.52 -1.19 -12.08
CA LEU A 193 1.44 -2.09 -12.50
C LEU A 193 1.96 -2.93 -13.67
N ILE A 194 1.76 -4.24 -13.58
CA ILE A 194 2.04 -5.19 -14.65
C ILE A 194 0.78 -6.02 -14.88
N ASP A 195 0.23 -5.94 -16.06
CA ASP A 195 -0.92 -6.73 -16.50
C ASP A 195 -0.49 -8.06 -17.13
#